data_417c8ec9ec84856205edce901d4cefae
#
_entry.id   417c8ec9ec84856205edce901d4cefae
#
_cell.length_a   1.000
_cell.length_b   1.000
_cell.length_c   1.000
_cell.angle_alpha   90.00
_cell.angle_beta   90.00
_cell.angle_gamma   90.00
#
_symmetry.space_group_name_H-M   'P 1'
#
loop_
_entity.id
_entity.type
_entity.pdbx_description
1 polymer ?
#
loop_
_entity_poly.entity_id
_entity_poly.type
_entity_poly.pdbx_seq_one_letter_code
_entity_poly.pdbx_strand_id
1 'polypeptide(L)'
;MKPLVYLAGGIAGLAGVEAGDWRHYSARRLADFGLEALNPMRAKGRLESQARISTDFHDYAHLGEFFTSRGIMTRDFNDVRRCDALLVNLLGAAKPSLGTIMELAWAYAFQKPAVVAIEEKGNPHDGHPMIHEAIPFRVATLDEAITSVAIILNRG
;
A
#
# COMPACT_ATOMS: atom_id res chain seq x y z
N MET A 1 -8.53 -5.29 20.48
CA MET A 1 -8.66 -5.07 19.02
C MET A 1 -7.28 -5.31 18.41
N LYS A 2 -7.19 -5.95 17.25
CA LYS A 2 -5.90 -6.14 16.56
C LYS A 2 -5.46 -4.81 15.94
N PRO A 3 -4.16 -4.46 16.02
CA PRO A 3 -3.67 -3.29 15.29
C PRO A 3 -3.84 -3.46 13.77
N LEU A 4 -4.16 -2.36 13.09
CA LEU A 4 -4.48 -2.33 11.67
C LEU A 4 -3.28 -1.83 10.86
N VAL A 5 -2.89 -2.57 9.82
CA VAL A 5 -1.79 -2.22 8.92
C VAL A 5 -2.32 -2.01 7.51
N TYR A 6 -2.20 -0.79 6.98
CA TYR A 6 -2.60 -0.48 5.60
C TYR A 6 -1.53 -0.91 4.60
N LEU A 7 -1.93 -1.61 3.54
CA LEU A 7 -1.03 -2.16 2.53
C LEU A 7 -0.97 -1.24 1.30
N ALA A 8 -0.06 -0.28 1.30
CA ALA A 8 0.14 0.67 0.21
C ALA A 8 1.11 0.14 -0.86
N GLY A 9 0.85 0.48 -2.12
CA GLY A 9 1.70 0.09 -3.27
C GLY A 9 0.97 0.23 -4.59
N GLY A 10 1.67 0.13 -5.70
CA GLY A 10 1.11 0.27 -7.05
C GLY A 10 -0.05 -0.70 -7.29
N ILE A 11 -1.07 -0.23 -8.01
CA ILE A 11 -2.22 -1.00 -8.47
C ILE A 11 -2.45 -0.71 -9.96
N ALA A 12 -2.70 0.54 -10.30
CA ALA A 12 -2.99 0.96 -11.66
C ALA A 12 -1.80 0.69 -12.61
N GLY A 13 -2.08 0.09 -13.75
CA GLY A 13 -1.08 -0.26 -14.75
C GLY A 13 -0.33 -1.57 -14.51
N LEU A 14 -0.54 -2.25 -13.38
CA LEU A 14 -0.01 -3.58 -13.09
C LEU A 14 -0.98 -4.68 -13.53
N ALA A 15 -0.49 -5.92 -13.65
CA ALA A 15 -1.37 -7.08 -13.69
C ALA A 15 -2.09 -7.24 -12.34
N GLY A 16 -3.33 -7.74 -12.36
CA GLY A 16 -4.11 -7.95 -11.14
C GLY A 16 -3.41 -8.86 -10.14
N VAL A 17 -2.75 -9.91 -10.64
CA VAL A 17 -1.92 -10.84 -9.85
C VAL A 17 -0.75 -10.10 -9.18
N GLU A 18 -0.02 -9.27 -9.91
CA GLU A 18 1.11 -8.50 -9.36
C GLU A 18 0.65 -7.55 -8.25
N ALA A 19 -0.50 -6.89 -8.45
CA ALA A 19 -1.07 -6.00 -7.44
C ALA A 19 -1.60 -6.75 -6.21
N GLY A 20 -2.08 -7.99 -6.38
CA GLY A 20 -2.73 -8.79 -5.34
C GLY A 20 -1.79 -9.66 -4.52
N ASP A 21 -0.89 -10.40 -5.16
CA ASP A 21 -0.12 -11.49 -4.53
C ASP A 21 0.72 -11.05 -3.33
N TRP A 22 1.48 -9.96 -3.44
CA TRP A 22 2.27 -9.46 -2.32
C TRP A 22 1.40 -8.99 -1.16
N ARG A 23 0.20 -8.48 -1.43
CA ARG A 23 -0.76 -8.06 -0.42
C ARG A 23 -1.35 -9.25 0.32
N HIS A 24 -1.70 -10.30 -0.39
CA HIS A 24 -2.17 -11.56 0.22
C HIS A 24 -1.07 -12.21 1.05
N TYR A 25 0.15 -12.23 0.53
CA TYR A 25 1.31 -12.71 1.29
C TYR A 25 1.51 -11.90 2.58
N SER A 26 1.57 -10.58 2.48
CA SER A 26 1.75 -9.69 3.63
C SER A 26 0.64 -9.84 4.66
N ALA A 27 -0.62 -9.96 4.22
CA ALA A 27 -1.76 -10.14 5.12
C ALA A 27 -1.63 -11.43 5.96
N ARG A 28 -1.21 -12.54 5.34
CA ARG A 28 -0.97 -13.80 6.06
C ARG A 28 0.17 -13.64 7.08
N ARG A 29 1.30 -13.06 6.66
CA ARG A 29 2.46 -12.87 7.52
C ARG A 29 2.18 -11.92 8.69
N LEU A 30 1.45 -10.83 8.46
CA LEU A 30 1.02 -9.91 9.51
C LEU A 30 0.09 -10.60 10.52
N ALA A 31 -0.78 -11.50 10.05
CA ALA A 31 -1.65 -12.28 10.96
C ALA A 31 -0.87 -13.19 11.91
N ASP A 32 0.30 -13.72 11.52
CA ASP A 32 1.19 -14.49 12.39
C ASP A 32 1.68 -13.65 13.59
N PHE A 33 1.80 -12.33 13.43
CA PHE A 33 2.13 -11.37 14.49
C PHE A 33 0.89 -10.82 15.22
N GLY A 34 -0.31 -11.32 14.92
CA GLY A 34 -1.55 -10.84 15.53
C GLY A 34 -2.02 -9.48 15.00
N LEU A 35 -1.51 -9.04 13.83
CA LEU A 35 -1.90 -7.81 13.13
C LEU A 35 -2.97 -8.09 12.09
N GLU A 36 -3.74 -7.06 11.73
CA GLU A 36 -4.78 -7.15 10.70
C GLU A 36 -4.45 -6.23 9.52
N ALA A 37 -4.46 -6.79 8.31
CA ALA A 37 -4.16 -6.04 7.10
C ALA A 37 -5.40 -5.32 6.56
N LEU A 38 -5.27 -4.03 6.25
CA LEU A 38 -6.22 -3.27 5.46
C LEU A 38 -5.75 -3.25 4.00
N ASN A 39 -6.32 -4.15 3.20
CA ASN A 39 -5.98 -4.28 1.78
C ASN A 39 -6.86 -3.34 0.93
N PRO A 40 -6.28 -2.38 0.18
CA PRO A 40 -7.04 -1.51 -0.72
C PRO A 40 -7.71 -2.26 -1.89
N MET A 41 -7.26 -3.49 -2.18
CA MET A 41 -7.86 -4.39 -3.18
C MET A 41 -9.08 -5.15 -2.64
N ARG A 42 -9.38 -5.09 -1.33
CA ARG A 42 -10.58 -5.74 -0.78
C ARG A 42 -11.85 -5.23 -1.47
N ALA A 43 -12.81 -6.11 -1.68
CA ALA A 43 -14.03 -5.87 -2.46
C ALA A 43 -13.80 -5.55 -3.95
N LYS A 44 -12.56 -5.68 -4.44
CA LYS A 44 -12.18 -5.44 -5.83
C LYS A 44 -11.66 -6.73 -6.51
N GLY A 45 -12.16 -7.91 -6.14
CA GLY A 45 -11.68 -9.19 -6.68
C GLY A 45 -11.73 -9.27 -8.21
N ARG A 46 -12.61 -8.51 -8.87
CA ARG A 46 -12.65 -8.40 -10.32
C ARG A 46 -11.39 -7.75 -10.92
N LEU A 47 -10.66 -6.93 -10.16
CA LEU A 47 -9.40 -6.32 -10.62
C LEU A 47 -8.25 -7.33 -10.55
N GLU A 48 -8.28 -8.28 -9.62
CA GLU A 48 -7.22 -9.29 -9.47
C GLU A 48 -7.15 -10.24 -10.67
N SER A 49 -8.25 -10.43 -11.39
CA SER A 49 -8.31 -11.25 -12.61
C SER A 49 -7.92 -10.48 -13.88
N GLN A 50 -7.64 -9.19 -13.82
CA GLN A 50 -7.26 -8.40 -14.98
C GLN A 50 -5.82 -8.67 -15.39
N ALA A 51 -5.58 -8.89 -16.69
CA ALA A 51 -4.23 -8.99 -17.25
C ALA A 51 -3.44 -7.69 -17.03
N ARG A 52 -4.13 -6.57 -17.05
CA ARG A 52 -3.59 -5.25 -16.69
C ARG A 52 -4.71 -4.38 -16.14
N ILE A 53 -4.49 -3.82 -14.96
CA ILE A 53 -5.44 -2.88 -14.35
C ILE A 53 -5.31 -1.52 -15.05
N SER A 54 -6.44 -0.96 -15.51
CA SER A 54 -6.47 0.34 -16.17
C SER A 54 -5.91 1.43 -15.26
N THR A 55 -5.21 2.39 -15.86
CA THR A 55 -4.80 3.63 -15.20
C THR A 55 -5.93 4.63 -15.06
N ASP A 56 -7.01 4.44 -15.83
CA ASP A 56 -8.22 5.23 -15.74
C ASP A 56 -9.30 4.46 -14.95
N PHE A 57 -9.49 4.85 -13.69
CA PHE A 57 -10.50 4.24 -12.82
C PHE A 57 -11.94 4.48 -13.29
N HIS A 58 -12.18 5.39 -14.24
CA HIS A 58 -13.50 5.56 -14.85
C HIS A 58 -13.96 4.31 -15.59
N ASP A 59 -13.02 3.50 -16.11
CA ASP A 59 -13.33 2.22 -16.78
C ASP A 59 -14.06 1.25 -15.85
N TYR A 60 -13.90 1.37 -14.55
CA TYR A 60 -14.48 0.49 -13.56
C TYR A 60 -15.67 1.09 -12.79
N ALA A 61 -16.01 2.36 -13.01
CA ALA A 61 -17.06 3.06 -12.27
C ALA A 61 -18.44 2.35 -12.36
N HIS A 62 -18.70 1.69 -13.49
CA HIS A 62 -19.94 0.91 -13.70
C HIS A 62 -20.05 -0.32 -12.78
N LEU A 63 -18.96 -0.73 -12.12
CA LEU A 63 -18.95 -1.87 -11.19
C LEU A 63 -19.44 -1.48 -9.77
N GLY A 64 -19.71 -0.20 -9.52
CA GLY A 64 -20.26 0.31 -8.26
C GLY A 64 -19.41 1.41 -7.61
N GLU A 65 -19.93 1.97 -6.53
CA GLU A 65 -19.35 3.14 -5.84
C GLU A 65 -17.89 2.94 -5.39
N PHE A 66 -17.52 1.74 -4.95
CA PHE A 66 -16.14 1.46 -4.52
C PHE A 66 -15.12 1.46 -5.66
N PHE A 67 -15.58 1.50 -6.92
CA PHE A 67 -14.74 1.53 -8.10
C PHE A 67 -14.68 2.94 -8.73
N THR A 68 -15.47 3.90 -8.24
CA THR A 68 -15.34 5.28 -8.66
C THR A 68 -14.05 5.90 -8.10
N SER A 69 -13.46 6.87 -8.79
CA SER A 69 -12.27 7.58 -8.30
C SER A 69 -12.50 8.23 -6.93
N ARG A 70 -13.69 8.81 -6.73
CA ARG A 70 -14.09 9.39 -5.44
C ARG A 70 -14.24 8.32 -4.35
N GLY A 71 -14.89 7.19 -4.68
CA GLY A 71 -15.08 6.08 -3.74
C GLY A 71 -13.75 5.47 -3.31
N ILE A 72 -12.84 5.24 -4.26
CA ILE A 72 -11.48 4.75 -3.99
C ILE A 72 -10.75 5.71 -3.06
N MET A 73 -10.67 6.99 -3.44
CA MET A 73 -9.97 8.02 -2.66
C MET A 73 -10.53 8.13 -1.25
N THR A 74 -11.88 8.17 -1.11
CA THR A 74 -12.54 8.32 0.20
C THR A 74 -12.22 7.14 1.12
N ARG A 75 -12.29 5.92 0.58
CA ARG A 75 -12.03 4.71 1.35
C ARG A 75 -10.55 4.62 1.75
N ASP A 76 -9.63 4.82 0.81
CA ASP A 76 -8.20 4.69 1.05
C ASP A 76 -7.71 5.77 2.03
N PHE A 77 -8.20 7.02 1.90
CA PHE A 77 -7.96 8.08 2.88
C PHE A 77 -8.44 7.70 4.29
N ASN A 78 -9.66 7.18 4.40
CA ASN A 78 -10.20 6.75 5.69
C ASN A 78 -9.43 5.57 6.29
N ASP A 79 -8.97 4.64 5.45
CA ASP A 79 -8.16 3.49 5.89
C ASP A 79 -6.79 3.94 6.40
N VAL A 80 -6.11 4.83 5.70
CA VAL A 80 -4.83 5.41 6.17
C VAL A 80 -5.04 6.17 7.48
N ARG A 81 -6.14 6.93 7.60
CA ARG A 81 -6.43 7.67 8.83
C ARG A 81 -6.64 6.76 10.04
N ARG A 82 -7.33 5.63 9.88
CA ARG A 82 -7.69 4.72 10.98
C ARG A 82 -6.69 3.62 11.26
N CYS A 83 -5.74 3.34 10.36
CA CYS A 83 -4.72 2.32 10.60
C CYS A 83 -3.72 2.74 11.68
N ASP A 84 -2.99 1.79 12.21
CA ASP A 84 -1.93 2.01 13.21
C ASP A 84 -0.55 2.17 12.55
N ALA A 85 -0.35 1.56 11.38
CA ALA A 85 0.87 1.70 10.58
C ALA A 85 0.59 1.46 9.09
N LEU A 86 1.52 1.89 8.22
CA LEU A 86 1.55 1.53 6.81
C LEU A 86 2.68 0.53 6.54
N LEU A 87 2.37 -0.49 5.77
CA LEU A 87 3.33 -1.33 5.07
C LEU A 87 3.29 -0.94 3.58
N VAL A 88 4.39 -0.41 3.07
CA VAL A 88 4.45 0.09 1.70
C VAL A 88 5.40 -0.75 0.87
N ASN A 89 4.95 -1.24 -0.27
CA ASN A 89 5.79 -1.98 -1.22
C ASN A 89 5.99 -1.18 -2.50
N LEU A 90 7.20 -0.68 -2.70
CA LEU A 90 7.65 0.04 -3.90
C LEU A 90 8.67 -0.75 -4.72
N LEU A 91 8.99 -1.98 -4.31
CA LEU A 91 9.95 -2.83 -5.01
C LEU A 91 9.49 -3.12 -6.45
N GLY A 92 10.42 -3.06 -7.38
CA GLY A 92 10.18 -3.33 -8.80
C GLY A 92 9.37 -2.25 -9.52
N ALA A 93 9.14 -1.10 -8.93
CA ALA A 93 8.37 -0.03 -9.55
C ALA A 93 9.05 0.51 -10.81
N ALA A 94 8.38 0.43 -11.95
CA ALA A 94 8.86 1.01 -13.21
C ALA A 94 8.62 2.52 -13.33
N LYS A 95 7.66 3.04 -12.56
CA LYS A 95 7.28 4.45 -12.51
C LYS A 95 6.70 4.79 -11.14
N PRO A 96 6.67 6.09 -10.74
CA PRO A 96 6.05 6.49 -9.48
C PRO A 96 4.55 6.15 -9.45
N SER A 97 4.10 5.60 -8.32
CA SER A 97 2.68 5.40 -8.01
C SER A 97 2.13 6.65 -7.32
N LEU A 98 1.35 7.46 -8.02
CA LEU A 98 0.78 8.70 -7.47
C LEU A 98 -0.15 8.41 -6.28
N GLY A 99 -0.94 7.34 -6.34
CA GLY A 99 -1.79 6.94 -5.23
C GLY A 99 -0.99 6.61 -3.97
N THR A 100 0.09 5.84 -4.12
CA THR A 100 0.97 5.50 -2.99
C THR A 100 1.69 6.72 -2.41
N ILE A 101 2.06 7.69 -3.26
CA ILE A 101 2.62 8.98 -2.80
C ILE A 101 1.60 9.74 -1.95
N MET A 102 0.32 9.79 -2.37
CA MET A 102 -0.75 10.40 -1.59
C MET A 102 -0.93 9.68 -0.24
N GLU A 103 -0.94 8.37 -0.23
CA GLU A 103 -1.06 7.54 0.99
C GLU A 103 0.09 7.80 1.97
N LEU A 104 1.33 7.90 1.47
CA LEU A 104 2.50 8.29 2.28
C LEU A 104 2.36 9.71 2.84
N ALA A 105 1.89 10.67 2.04
CA ALA A 105 1.67 12.03 2.49
C ALA A 105 0.58 12.11 3.57
N TRP A 106 -0.50 11.34 3.44
CA TRP A 106 -1.53 11.24 4.48
C TRP A 106 -0.98 10.58 5.75
N ALA A 107 -0.18 9.51 5.61
CA ALA A 107 0.46 8.88 6.76
C ALA A 107 1.34 9.86 7.52
N TYR A 108 2.15 10.63 6.81
CA TYR A 108 2.99 11.69 7.40
C TYR A 108 2.13 12.72 8.14
N ALA A 109 1.07 13.24 7.50
CA ALA A 109 0.17 14.23 8.10
C ALA A 109 -0.56 13.71 9.36
N PHE A 110 -0.92 12.41 9.37
CA PHE A 110 -1.60 11.76 10.50
C PHE A 110 -0.61 11.18 11.52
N GLN A 111 0.69 11.40 11.33
CA GLN A 111 1.74 10.86 12.22
C GLN A 111 1.68 9.33 12.36
N LYS A 112 1.35 8.64 11.27
CA LYS A 112 1.35 7.17 11.21
C LYS A 112 2.72 6.66 10.80
N PRO A 113 3.31 5.69 11.50
CA PRO A 113 4.55 5.08 11.05
C PRO A 113 4.33 4.39 9.71
N ALA A 114 5.26 4.58 8.78
CA ALA A 114 5.28 3.90 7.50
C ALA A 114 6.61 3.17 7.31
N VAL A 115 6.54 1.88 7.01
CA VAL A 115 7.72 1.09 6.64
C VAL A 115 7.64 0.79 5.15
N VAL A 116 8.67 1.17 4.41
CA VAL A 116 8.71 1.12 2.96
C VAL A 116 9.77 0.15 2.48
N ALA A 117 9.34 -0.94 1.84
CA ALA A 117 10.21 -1.82 1.07
C ALA A 117 10.51 -1.16 -0.28
N ILE A 118 11.79 -0.84 -0.50
CA ILE A 118 12.25 -0.06 -1.66
C ILE A 118 13.72 -0.39 -1.93
N GLU A 119 14.11 -0.44 -3.21
CA GLU A 119 15.51 -0.62 -3.59
C GLU A 119 16.40 0.49 -3.02
N GLU A 120 17.64 0.15 -2.71
CA GLU A 120 18.62 1.10 -2.20
C GLU A 120 18.89 2.24 -3.19
N LYS A 121 18.86 1.91 -4.50
CA LYS A 121 19.12 2.87 -5.59
C LYS A 121 18.22 2.59 -6.79
N GLY A 122 17.90 3.64 -7.54
CA GLY A 122 17.27 3.53 -8.84
C GLY A 122 15.74 3.38 -8.81
N ASN A 123 15.11 3.39 -7.65
CA ASN A 123 13.66 3.37 -7.58
C ASN A 123 13.10 4.74 -8.04
N PRO A 124 12.07 4.76 -8.91
CA PRO A 124 11.55 6.01 -9.47
C PRO A 124 10.91 6.95 -8.43
N HIS A 125 10.58 6.45 -7.24
CA HIS A 125 10.05 7.29 -6.14
C HIS A 125 11.15 8.09 -5.45
N ASP A 126 12.41 7.68 -5.52
CA ASP A 126 13.53 8.38 -4.89
C ASP A 126 13.95 9.67 -5.60
N GLY A 127 13.41 9.95 -6.76
CA GLY A 127 13.77 11.13 -7.54
C GLY A 127 13.26 12.47 -6.95
N HIS A 128 12.40 12.43 -5.93
CA HIS A 128 11.83 13.65 -5.35
C HIS A 128 12.14 13.79 -3.87
N PRO A 129 12.81 14.89 -3.41
CA PRO A 129 13.21 15.06 -2.02
C PRO A 129 12.07 14.92 -1.00
N MET A 130 10.89 15.46 -1.28
CA MET A 130 9.74 15.35 -0.37
C MET A 130 9.28 13.90 -0.17
N ILE A 131 9.37 13.06 -1.20
CA ILE A 131 9.02 11.64 -1.07
C ILE A 131 10.07 10.95 -0.19
N HIS A 132 11.33 11.26 -0.39
CA HIS A 132 12.43 10.73 0.42
C HIS A 132 12.23 11.06 1.91
N GLU A 133 11.89 12.32 2.24
CA GLU A 133 11.62 12.75 3.61
C GLU A 133 10.33 12.16 4.22
N ALA A 134 9.34 11.83 3.38
CA ALA A 134 8.09 11.21 3.83
C ALA A 134 8.24 9.72 4.17
N ILE A 135 9.40 9.09 3.88
CA ILE A 135 9.69 7.68 4.18
C ILE A 135 10.50 7.59 5.48
N PRO A 136 9.88 7.32 6.64
CA PRO A 136 10.60 7.30 7.91
C PRO A 136 11.45 6.03 8.09
N PHE A 137 11.01 4.88 7.55
CA PHE A 137 11.71 3.60 7.64
C PHE A 137 11.83 2.97 6.26
N ARG A 138 13.06 2.79 5.78
CA ARG A 138 13.40 2.17 4.51
C ARG A 138 14.02 0.79 4.75
N VAL A 139 13.56 -0.21 4.02
CA VAL A 139 14.10 -1.58 4.07
C VAL A 139 14.21 -2.16 2.68
N ALA A 140 15.09 -3.14 2.51
CA ALA A 140 15.40 -3.71 1.20
C ALA A 140 14.41 -4.77 0.74
N THR A 141 13.69 -5.41 1.67
CA THR A 141 12.79 -6.52 1.36
C THR A 141 11.42 -6.37 2.00
N LEU A 142 10.45 -7.05 1.43
CA LEU A 142 9.08 -7.07 1.97
C LEU A 142 9.02 -7.75 3.35
N ASP A 143 9.81 -8.81 3.57
CA ASP A 143 9.86 -9.51 4.86
C ASP A 143 10.44 -8.65 5.97
N GLU A 144 11.48 -7.87 5.66
CA GLU A 144 12.02 -6.87 6.59
C GLU A 144 10.97 -5.81 6.93
N ALA A 145 10.18 -5.37 5.93
CA ALA A 145 9.12 -4.39 6.15
C ALA A 145 8.03 -4.96 7.08
N ILE A 146 7.59 -6.19 6.86
CA ILE A 146 6.59 -6.87 7.70
C ILE A 146 7.09 -6.99 9.14
N THR A 147 8.32 -7.47 9.32
CA THR A 147 8.93 -7.61 10.64
C THR A 147 9.10 -6.26 11.34
N SER A 148 9.53 -5.23 10.61
CA SER A 148 9.68 -3.88 11.16
C SER A 148 8.35 -3.30 11.63
N VAL A 149 7.27 -3.48 10.87
CA VAL A 149 5.92 -3.06 11.28
C VAL A 149 5.50 -3.78 12.56
N ALA A 150 5.75 -5.09 12.66
CA ALA A 150 5.44 -5.86 13.86
C ALA A 150 6.19 -5.33 15.08
N ILE A 151 7.48 -5.01 14.94
CA ILE A 151 8.30 -4.42 16.02
C ILE A 151 7.75 -3.04 16.43
N ILE A 152 7.45 -2.16 15.48
CA ILE A 152 6.91 -0.83 15.75
C ILE A 152 5.59 -0.91 16.53
N LEU A 153 4.76 -1.91 16.22
CA LEU A 153 3.48 -2.13 16.90
C LEU A 153 3.58 -3.04 18.13
N ASN A 154 4.80 -3.29 18.63
CA ASN A 154 5.08 -4.14 19.82
C ASN A 154 4.55 -5.58 19.67
N ARG A 155 4.73 -6.18 18.50
CA ARG A 155 4.31 -7.55 18.18
C ARG A 155 5.45 -8.45 17.70
N GLY A 156 6.68 -7.92 17.65
CA GLY A 156 7.90 -8.63 17.29
C GLY A 156 8.54 -9.41 18.42
#